data_251d398532a572b5b327ac0c0ca5a010
#
_entry.id   251d398532a572b5b327ac0c0ca5a010
#
_cell.length_a   1.000
_cell.length_b   1.000
_cell.length_c   1.000
_cell.angle_alpha   90.00
_cell.angle_beta   90.00
_cell.angle_gamma   90.00
#
_symmetry.space_group_name_H-M   'P 1'
#
loop_
_entity.id
_entity.type
_entity.pdbx_description
1 polymer ?
#
loop_
_entity_poly.entity_id
_entity_poly.type
_entity_poly.pdbx_seq_one_letter_code
_entity_poly.pdbx_strand_id
1 'polypeptide(L)'
;MKEKLRTIFLSSSLSLLCFTSKVSAAGLEVQTSDVITVVKNCIPYVIGMLAVIIIAVAVAVAAKKQDLKKKFMIRKQCLCAGILSFVLFFNLICNGPLSTLLDVLVNPVKEVSAETKEEANNLITDIAGEGSVLLKNDGTLPLSSDVKNLNVFGWASTNPCYGGTGSGAVDTSNCVSLLDGIQAGGYTLNQTLIDMYTSYAEARGEAGMSAVDWTLPEPTADYYTDEILDEAKEFSDTAVIVLSRIGGEGTDLPTDFGAKDAEGNKIYTYNDNSSEYSDFEDGQHYLELSQTEKNMVDIVCENFDHVIVICNSSNAMELGWVEDYEPIGSVISCPGAGETGFAALGKILNGEVNPSGKLADTYVYDLTATPAFNNFGDFT
;
A
#
# COMPACT_ATOMS: atom_id res chain seq x y z
N MET A 1 39.35 -25.36 17.99
CA MET A 1 38.89 -25.34 16.59
C MET A 1 37.37 -25.06 16.52
N LYS A 2 36.52 -25.67 17.37
CA LYS A 2 35.09 -25.41 17.41
C LYS A 2 34.70 -23.98 17.82
N GLU A 3 35.44 -23.36 18.73
CA GLU A 3 35.14 -21.97 19.15
C GLU A 3 35.54 -20.94 18.07
N LYS A 4 36.63 -21.12 17.37
CA LYS A 4 37.02 -20.23 16.24
C LYS A 4 36.07 -20.30 15.07
N LEU A 5 35.47 -21.46 14.77
CA LEU A 5 34.42 -21.59 13.77
C LEU A 5 33.10 -20.90 14.22
N ARG A 6 32.75 -20.97 15.49
CA ARG A 6 31.56 -20.28 16.03
C ARG A 6 31.72 -18.76 15.97
N THR A 7 32.93 -18.25 16.26
CA THR A 7 33.23 -16.81 16.21
C THR A 7 33.21 -16.28 14.76
N ILE A 8 33.72 -17.06 13.79
CA ILE A 8 33.66 -16.69 12.36
C ILE A 8 32.23 -16.73 11.85
N PHE A 9 31.42 -17.71 12.25
CA PHE A 9 29.99 -17.77 11.89
C PHE A 9 29.17 -16.66 12.52
N LEU A 10 29.43 -16.27 13.76
CA LEU A 10 28.76 -15.16 14.44
C LEU A 10 29.21 -13.80 13.92
N SER A 11 30.46 -13.62 13.54
CA SER A 11 30.97 -12.36 12.96
C SER A 11 30.45 -12.16 11.52
N SER A 12 30.33 -13.21 10.71
CA SER A 12 29.74 -13.13 9.36
C SER A 12 28.21 -12.92 9.40
N SER A 13 27.51 -13.48 10.39
CA SER A 13 26.08 -13.22 10.62
C SER A 13 25.82 -11.79 11.12
N LEU A 14 26.72 -11.25 11.96
CA LEU A 14 26.63 -9.87 12.43
C LEU A 14 26.95 -8.85 11.34
N SER A 15 27.86 -9.18 10.43
CA SER A 15 28.17 -8.32 9.26
C SER A 15 27.01 -8.29 8.26
N LEU A 16 26.27 -9.39 8.11
CA LEU A 16 25.04 -9.42 7.29
C LEU A 16 23.90 -8.60 7.93
N LEU A 17 23.80 -8.61 9.25
CA LEU A 17 22.80 -7.81 10.00
C LEU A 17 23.12 -6.31 9.98
N CYS A 18 24.37 -5.90 9.84
CA CYS A 18 24.73 -4.49 9.66
C CYS A 18 24.46 -3.95 8.25
N PHE A 19 24.21 -4.80 7.26
CA PHE A 19 23.79 -4.37 5.92
C PHE A 19 22.30 -4.01 5.82
N THR A 20 21.49 -4.40 6.80
CA THR A 20 20.03 -4.18 6.79
C THR A 20 19.61 -2.76 7.19
N SER A 21 20.53 -1.89 7.60
CA SER A 21 20.15 -0.58 8.14
C SER A 21 20.27 0.61 7.19
N LYS A 22 20.77 0.47 5.95
CA LYS A 22 20.77 1.55 4.94
C LYS A 22 21.10 1.03 3.52
N VAL A 23 20.21 0.32 2.89
CA VAL A 23 20.15 0.25 1.43
C VAL A 23 18.76 0.72 1.01
N SER A 24 18.53 2.01 1.13
CA SER A 24 17.50 2.68 0.38
C SER A 24 18.11 3.05 -0.97
N ALA A 25 17.96 2.17 -1.93
CA ALA A 25 18.20 2.48 -3.33
C ALA A 25 16.83 2.47 -4.00
N ALA A 26 16.35 3.62 -4.42
CA ALA A 26 15.15 3.81 -5.22
C ALA A 26 13.81 3.33 -4.60
N GLY A 27 13.54 3.69 -3.33
CA GLY A 27 12.21 3.40 -2.72
C GLY A 27 11.97 1.93 -2.36
N LEU A 28 12.93 1.04 -2.58
CA LEU A 28 12.87 -0.36 -2.18
C LEU A 28 13.49 -0.52 -0.77
N GLU A 29 12.65 -0.54 0.25
CA GLU A 29 13.06 -1.07 1.56
C GLU A 29 13.26 -2.58 1.45
N VAL A 30 14.52 -3.02 1.49
CA VAL A 30 14.84 -4.45 1.61
C VAL A 30 14.50 -4.90 3.01
N GLN A 31 13.37 -5.57 3.17
CA GLN A 31 12.93 -6.10 4.46
C GLN A 31 13.81 -7.27 4.90
N THR A 32 13.93 -7.44 6.21
CA THR A 32 14.69 -8.58 6.80
C THR A 32 14.15 -9.94 6.33
N SER A 33 12.86 -10.05 6.04
CA SER A 33 12.19 -11.21 5.45
C SER A 33 12.75 -11.58 4.08
N ASP A 34 13.03 -10.58 3.22
CA ASP A 34 13.55 -10.79 1.88
C ASP A 34 14.96 -11.34 1.92
N VAL A 35 15.82 -10.79 2.79
CA VAL A 35 17.15 -11.29 3.03
C VAL A 35 17.14 -12.74 3.51
N ILE A 36 16.23 -13.07 4.45
CA ILE A 36 16.06 -14.43 4.96
C ILE A 36 15.63 -15.37 3.84
N THR A 37 14.72 -14.95 2.98
CA THR A 37 14.23 -15.74 1.86
C THR A 37 15.32 -15.99 0.84
N VAL A 38 16.09 -14.98 0.47
CA VAL A 38 17.25 -15.12 -0.43
C VAL A 38 18.27 -16.08 0.16
N VAL A 39 18.60 -15.95 1.45
CA VAL A 39 19.54 -16.87 2.13
C VAL A 39 19.00 -18.31 2.12
N LYS A 40 17.72 -18.52 2.43
CA LYS A 40 17.09 -19.86 2.36
C LYS A 40 17.18 -20.46 0.96
N ASN A 41 16.93 -19.67 -0.08
CA ASN A 41 16.99 -20.10 -1.46
C ASN A 41 18.42 -20.42 -1.94
N CYS A 42 19.47 -19.87 -1.30
CA CYS A 42 20.85 -20.23 -1.56
C CYS A 42 21.26 -21.58 -0.94
N ILE A 43 20.58 -22.05 0.11
CA ILE A 43 20.99 -23.25 0.86
C ILE A 43 21.12 -24.51 -0.02
N PRO A 44 20.20 -24.87 -0.94
CA PRO A 44 20.32 -26.06 -1.78
C PRO A 44 21.59 -26.05 -2.63
N TYR A 45 21.96 -24.89 -3.16
CA TYR A 45 23.16 -24.73 -3.98
C TYR A 45 24.44 -24.90 -3.15
N VAL A 46 24.47 -24.36 -1.94
CA VAL A 46 25.60 -24.51 -1.00
C VAL A 46 25.75 -25.99 -0.59
N ILE A 47 24.63 -26.67 -0.31
CA ILE A 47 24.65 -28.10 0.03
C ILE A 47 25.19 -28.92 -1.15
N GLY A 48 24.72 -28.64 -2.38
CA GLY A 48 25.19 -29.31 -3.60
C GLY A 48 26.69 -29.12 -3.81
N MET A 49 27.18 -27.89 -3.66
CA MET A 49 28.61 -27.58 -3.75
C MET A 49 29.41 -28.34 -2.72
N LEU A 50 28.99 -28.34 -1.46
CA LEU A 50 29.67 -29.05 -0.37
C LEU A 50 29.69 -30.57 -0.60
N ALA A 51 28.61 -31.16 -1.12
CA ALA A 51 28.53 -32.58 -1.44
C ALA A 51 29.61 -32.97 -2.48
N VAL A 52 29.75 -32.19 -3.56
CA VAL A 52 30.79 -32.44 -4.59
C VAL A 52 32.17 -32.33 -4.00
N ILE A 53 32.45 -31.32 -3.17
CA ILE A 53 33.74 -31.12 -2.51
C ILE A 53 34.05 -32.30 -1.57
N ILE A 54 33.08 -32.75 -0.78
CA ILE A 54 33.26 -33.88 0.14
C ILE A 54 33.58 -35.17 -0.64
N ILE A 55 32.87 -35.41 -1.73
CA ILE A 55 33.13 -36.58 -2.61
C ILE A 55 34.55 -36.49 -3.20
N ALA A 56 34.92 -35.33 -3.73
CA ALA A 56 36.27 -35.11 -4.28
C ALA A 56 37.36 -35.34 -3.24
N VAL A 57 37.19 -34.87 -2.01
CA VAL A 57 38.09 -35.11 -0.89
C VAL A 57 38.16 -36.60 -0.53
N ALA A 58 37.03 -37.26 -0.44
CA ALA A 58 36.97 -38.71 -0.14
C ALA A 58 37.69 -39.52 -1.20
N VAL A 59 37.53 -39.23 -2.49
CA VAL A 59 38.23 -39.87 -3.61
C VAL A 59 39.73 -39.58 -3.54
N ALA A 60 40.13 -38.36 -3.28
CA ALA A 60 41.54 -37.96 -3.11
C ALA A 60 42.23 -38.68 -1.94
N VAL A 61 41.47 -38.93 -0.86
CA VAL A 61 41.94 -39.70 0.31
C VAL A 61 42.05 -41.19 -0.02
N ALA A 62 41.04 -41.76 -0.67
CA ALA A 62 41.09 -43.16 -1.10
C ALA A 62 42.22 -43.46 -2.04
N ALA A 63 42.63 -42.52 -2.86
CA ALA A 63 43.77 -42.64 -3.77
C ALA A 63 45.14 -42.78 -3.07
N LYS A 64 45.20 -42.69 -1.73
CA LYS A 64 46.44 -42.88 -0.97
C LYS A 64 47.12 -44.21 -1.21
N LYS A 65 46.35 -45.27 -1.55
CA LYS A 65 46.81 -46.64 -1.81
C LYS A 65 47.28 -46.89 -3.27
N GLN A 66 47.12 -45.89 -4.16
CA GLN A 66 47.53 -45.99 -5.56
C GLN A 66 49.01 -45.64 -5.75
N ASP A 67 49.60 -46.08 -6.90
CA ASP A 67 50.92 -45.70 -7.29
C ASP A 67 51.05 -44.15 -7.41
N LEU A 68 52.31 -43.67 -7.34
CA LEU A 68 52.60 -42.22 -7.21
C LEU A 68 51.99 -41.39 -8.36
N LYS A 69 52.06 -41.92 -9.59
CA LYS A 69 51.55 -41.23 -10.79
C LYS A 69 50.06 -41.13 -10.80
N LYS A 70 49.34 -42.22 -10.50
CA LYS A 70 47.89 -42.30 -10.45
C LYS A 70 47.36 -41.45 -9.29
N LYS A 71 47.98 -41.54 -8.11
CA LYS A 71 47.67 -40.72 -6.94
C LYS A 71 47.72 -39.22 -7.24
N PHE A 72 48.79 -38.79 -7.90
CA PHE A 72 48.96 -37.38 -8.28
C PHE A 72 47.92 -36.94 -9.30
N MET A 73 47.61 -37.76 -10.30
CA MET A 73 46.62 -37.47 -11.30
C MET A 73 45.21 -37.35 -10.71
N ILE A 74 44.79 -38.32 -9.86
CA ILE A 74 43.51 -38.32 -9.18
C ILE A 74 43.34 -37.06 -8.29
N ARG A 75 44.37 -36.72 -7.54
CA ARG A 75 44.32 -35.52 -6.68
C ARG A 75 44.19 -34.23 -7.48
N LYS A 76 44.84 -34.11 -8.63
CA LYS A 76 44.66 -32.96 -9.52
C LYS A 76 43.24 -32.91 -10.08
N GLN A 77 42.71 -34.04 -10.51
CA GLN A 77 41.34 -34.11 -11.00
C GLN A 77 40.30 -33.73 -9.92
N CYS A 78 40.51 -34.21 -8.67
CA CYS A 78 39.64 -33.85 -7.54
C CYS A 78 39.75 -32.35 -7.22
N LEU A 79 40.92 -31.76 -7.30
CA LEU A 79 41.11 -30.31 -7.12
C LEU A 79 40.37 -29.52 -8.22
N CYS A 80 40.54 -29.92 -9.48
CA CYS A 80 39.85 -29.31 -10.60
C CYS A 80 38.31 -29.44 -10.45
N ALA A 81 37.81 -30.63 -10.07
CA ALA A 81 36.40 -30.83 -9.81
C ALA A 81 35.84 -29.93 -8.69
N GLY A 82 36.62 -29.73 -7.61
CA GLY A 82 36.25 -28.81 -6.52
C GLY A 82 36.21 -27.36 -6.99
N ILE A 83 37.18 -26.92 -7.79
CA ILE A 83 37.18 -25.54 -8.34
C ILE A 83 36.03 -25.35 -9.31
N LEU A 84 35.77 -26.28 -10.21
CA LEU A 84 34.68 -26.22 -11.17
C LEU A 84 33.33 -26.23 -10.47
N SER A 85 33.18 -27.05 -9.42
CA SER A 85 31.99 -27.07 -8.60
C SER A 85 31.74 -25.70 -7.94
N PHE A 86 32.76 -25.12 -7.34
CA PHE A 86 32.63 -23.78 -6.75
C PHE A 86 32.19 -22.75 -7.79
N VAL A 87 32.86 -22.69 -8.94
CA VAL A 87 32.51 -21.73 -10.00
C VAL A 87 31.07 -21.94 -10.50
N LEU A 88 30.66 -23.21 -10.71
CA LEU A 88 29.34 -23.55 -11.18
C LEU A 88 28.26 -23.11 -10.16
N PHE A 89 28.37 -23.55 -8.92
CA PHE A 89 27.37 -23.24 -7.91
C PHE A 89 27.34 -21.75 -7.54
N PHE A 90 28.50 -21.09 -7.52
CA PHE A 90 28.57 -19.63 -7.35
C PHE A 90 27.84 -18.90 -8.49
N ASN A 91 28.08 -19.32 -9.73
CA ASN A 91 27.36 -18.75 -10.87
C ASN A 91 25.85 -18.98 -10.79
N LEU A 92 25.42 -20.19 -10.41
CA LEU A 92 24.00 -20.51 -10.23
C LEU A 92 23.35 -19.67 -9.10
N ILE A 93 24.08 -19.41 -8.03
CA ILE A 93 23.59 -18.54 -6.94
C ILE A 93 23.46 -17.09 -7.44
N CYS A 94 24.46 -16.58 -8.14
CA CYS A 94 24.46 -15.20 -8.64
C CYS A 94 23.40 -14.94 -9.71
N ASN A 95 23.16 -15.91 -10.62
CA ASN A 95 22.14 -15.79 -11.66
C ASN A 95 20.76 -16.33 -11.26
N GLY A 96 20.63 -16.89 -10.06
CA GLY A 96 19.40 -17.38 -9.46
C GLY A 96 19.02 -16.54 -8.23
N PRO A 97 19.15 -17.10 -7.01
CA PRO A 97 18.63 -16.46 -5.80
C PRO A 97 19.15 -15.04 -5.51
N LEU A 98 20.38 -14.72 -5.97
CA LEU A 98 21.00 -13.40 -5.76
C LEU A 98 20.84 -12.45 -6.95
N SER A 99 20.25 -12.87 -8.07
CA SER A 99 20.24 -12.08 -9.30
C SER A 99 19.65 -10.68 -9.11
N THR A 100 18.47 -10.58 -8.51
CA THR A 100 17.80 -9.30 -8.26
C THR A 100 18.62 -8.39 -7.34
N LEU A 101 19.17 -8.94 -6.26
CA LEU A 101 20.00 -8.17 -5.33
C LEU A 101 21.27 -7.66 -6.00
N LEU A 102 21.93 -8.50 -6.83
CA LEU A 102 23.13 -8.11 -7.58
C LEU A 102 22.79 -7.09 -8.64
N ASP A 103 21.64 -7.19 -9.31
CA ASP A 103 21.22 -6.24 -10.32
C ASP A 103 21.02 -4.85 -9.72
N VAL A 104 20.32 -4.76 -8.59
CA VAL A 104 20.14 -3.51 -7.84
C VAL A 104 21.49 -2.91 -7.38
N LEU A 105 22.44 -3.74 -6.94
CA LEU A 105 23.76 -3.28 -6.49
C LEU A 105 24.67 -2.81 -7.61
N VAL A 106 24.59 -3.47 -8.78
CA VAL A 106 25.50 -3.20 -9.92
C VAL A 106 24.93 -2.13 -10.84
N ASN A 107 23.60 -2.04 -10.93
CA ASN A 107 22.90 -1.06 -11.74
C ASN A 107 22.17 -0.04 -10.83
N PRO A 108 22.90 0.83 -10.14
CA PRO A 108 22.25 1.85 -9.31
C PRO A 108 21.37 2.71 -10.21
N VAL A 109 20.16 3.00 -9.71
CA VAL A 109 19.21 3.88 -10.40
C VAL A 109 19.91 5.21 -10.66
N LYS A 110 19.95 5.64 -11.92
CA LYS A 110 20.49 6.96 -12.28
C LYS A 110 19.49 8.00 -11.77
N GLU A 111 20.01 9.07 -11.19
CA GLU A 111 19.17 10.22 -10.85
C GLU A 111 18.49 10.73 -12.12
N VAL A 112 17.17 10.87 -12.05
CA VAL A 112 16.36 11.47 -13.12
C VAL A 112 16.60 12.98 -13.09
N SER A 113 16.73 13.61 -14.27
CA SER A 113 16.89 15.07 -14.33
C SER A 113 15.67 15.78 -13.72
N ALA A 114 15.86 16.98 -13.15
CA ALA A 114 14.78 17.76 -12.60
C ALA A 114 13.69 18.06 -13.65
N GLU A 115 14.08 18.34 -14.88
CA GLU A 115 13.17 18.57 -16.02
C GLU A 115 12.29 17.35 -16.29
N THR A 116 12.91 16.17 -16.40
CA THR A 116 12.15 14.91 -16.63
C THR A 116 11.21 14.58 -15.46
N LYS A 117 11.63 14.89 -14.23
CA LYS A 117 10.78 14.71 -13.04
C LYS A 117 9.58 15.67 -13.07
N GLU A 118 9.79 16.92 -13.43
CA GLU A 118 8.72 17.91 -13.57
C GLU A 118 7.73 17.52 -14.67
N GLU A 119 8.21 17.09 -15.84
CA GLU A 119 7.37 16.58 -16.93
C GLU A 119 6.54 15.37 -16.47
N ALA A 120 7.16 14.41 -15.76
CA ALA A 120 6.46 13.24 -15.22
C ALA A 120 5.39 13.63 -14.20
N ASN A 121 5.69 14.56 -13.28
CA ASN A 121 4.75 15.04 -12.29
C ASN A 121 3.54 15.74 -12.91
N ASN A 122 3.77 16.57 -13.93
CA ASN A 122 2.68 17.21 -14.66
C ASN A 122 1.80 16.17 -15.37
N LEU A 123 2.42 15.19 -16.02
CA LEU A 123 1.69 14.10 -16.68
C LEU A 123 0.88 13.25 -15.68
N ILE A 124 1.42 12.94 -14.50
CA ILE A 124 0.68 12.22 -13.43
C ILE A 124 -0.55 13.04 -13.01
N THR A 125 -0.40 14.35 -12.84
CA THR A 125 -1.51 15.25 -12.49
C THR A 125 -2.58 15.27 -13.58
N ASP A 126 -2.18 15.35 -14.84
CA ASP A 126 -3.10 15.34 -15.98
C ASP A 126 -3.85 14.01 -16.08
N ILE A 127 -3.13 12.88 -15.93
CA ILE A 127 -3.73 11.54 -15.93
C ILE A 127 -4.75 11.41 -14.79
N ALA A 128 -4.43 11.89 -13.58
CA ALA A 128 -5.34 11.82 -12.45
C ALA A 128 -6.58 12.71 -12.65
N GLY A 129 -6.41 13.89 -13.25
CA GLY A 129 -7.51 14.79 -13.56
C GLY A 129 -8.47 14.21 -14.60
N GLU A 130 -7.94 13.66 -15.70
CA GLU A 130 -8.76 13.01 -16.71
C GLU A 130 -9.31 11.64 -16.25
N GLY A 131 -8.56 10.92 -15.43
CA GLY A 131 -8.93 9.60 -14.92
C GLY A 131 -9.94 9.63 -13.77
N SER A 132 -10.09 10.75 -13.09
CA SER A 132 -11.16 10.93 -12.09
C SER A 132 -12.54 10.83 -12.73
N VAL A 133 -13.50 10.27 -11.98
CA VAL A 133 -14.87 10.07 -12.49
C VAL A 133 -15.86 10.86 -11.65
N LEU A 134 -16.64 11.72 -12.30
CA LEU A 134 -17.76 12.40 -11.67
C LEU A 134 -18.97 11.46 -11.67
N LEU A 135 -19.25 10.84 -10.53
CA LEU A 135 -20.28 9.81 -10.38
C LEU A 135 -21.68 10.42 -10.22
N LYS A 136 -21.76 11.52 -9.48
CA LYS A 136 -22.97 12.31 -9.26
C LYS A 136 -22.63 13.78 -9.38
N ASN A 137 -23.47 14.57 -10.02
CA ASN A 137 -23.41 16.02 -9.98
C ASN A 137 -24.78 16.62 -10.33
N ASP A 138 -25.38 17.29 -9.38
CA ASP A 138 -26.64 18.02 -9.55
C ASP A 138 -26.45 19.47 -10.02
N GLY A 139 -25.21 19.87 -10.25
CA GLY A 139 -24.79 21.23 -10.57
C GLY A 139 -23.96 21.88 -9.46
N THR A 140 -23.63 21.15 -8.38
CA THR A 140 -22.74 21.61 -7.31
C THR A 140 -21.33 21.86 -7.84
N LEU A 141 -20.84 21.03 -8.75
CA LEU A 141 -19.54 21.22 -9.41
C LEU A 141 -19.71 21.73 -10.86
N PRO A 142 -18.80 22.60 -11.32
CA PRO A 142 -17.73 23.23 -10.55
C PRO A 142 -18.25 24.21 -9.50
N LEU A 143 -17.51 24.32 -8.40
CA LEU A 143 -17.85 25.28 -7.33
C LEU A 143 -17.83 26.70 -7.88
N SER A 144 -18.76 27.54 -7.39
CA SER A 144 -18.77 28.96 -7.73
C SER A 144 -17.45 29.63 -7.37
N SER A 145 -17.02 30.60 -8.18
CA SER A 145 -15.83 31.41 -7.90
C SER A 145 -15.88 32.17 -6.57
N ASP A 146 -17.06 32.29 -5.96
CA ASP A 146 -17.26 32.92 -4.67
C ASP A 146 -16.94 32.00 -3.48
N VAL A 147 -16.98 30.68 -3.69
CA VAL A 147 -16.57 29.67 -2.69
C VAL A 147 -15.05 29.69 -2.57
N LYS A 148 -14.54 30.10 -1.44
CA LYS A 148 -13.09 30.18 -1.16
C LYS A 148 -12.66 29.26 -0.02
N ASN A 149 -13.56 28.93 0.85
CA ASN A 149 -13.33 28.15 2.04
C ASN A 149 -14.03 26.79 1.91
N LEU A 150 -13.38 25.74 2.37
CA LEU A 150 -13.95 24.38 2.37
C LEU A 150 -13.70 23.71 3.73
N ASN A 151 -14.73 23.10 4.27
CA ASN A 151 -14.61 22.16 5.38
C ASN A 151 -14.32 20.77 4.82
N VAL A 152 -13.22 20.15 5.20
CA VAL A 152 -12.87 18.81 4.76
C VAL A 152 -13.00 17.84 5.91
N PHE A 153 -13.92 16.90 5.77
CA PHE A 153 -14.26 15.88 6.75
C PHE A 153 -13.75 14.50 6.30
N GLY A 154 -13.58 13.61 7.25
CA GLY A 154 -13.08 12.26 7.08
C GLY A 154 -11.58 12.16 7.32
N TRP A 155 -11.19 11.24 8.22
CA TRP A 155 -9.79 10.97 8.52
C TRP A 155 -8.97 10.64 7.27
N ALA A 156 -9.59 10.03 6.28
CA ALA A 156 -8.97 9.72 4.98
C ALA A 156 -8.43 10.97 4.25
N SER A 157 -8.90 12.18 4.58
CA SER A 157 -8.39 13.42 4.02
C SER A 157 -6.92 13.70 4.40
N THR A 158 -6.53 13.31 5.61
CA THR A 158 -5.14 13.43 6.10
C THR A 158 -4.30 12.19 5.80
N ASN A 159 -4.92 11.05 5.53
CA ASN A 159 -4.27 9.77 5.25
C ASN A 159 -4.87 9.06 4.02
N PRO A 160 -4.84 9.67 2.84
CA PRO A 160 -5.41 9.10 1.62
C PRO A 160 -4.59 7.90 1.12
N CYS A 161 -5.21 7.10 0.24
CA CYS A 161 -4.53 6.06 -0.51
C CYS A 161 -3.90 6.68 -1.76
N TYR A 162 -2.56 6.67 -1.83
CA TYR A 162 -1.81 7.12 -3.00
C TYR A 162 -1.67 6.05 -4.07
N GLY A 163 -1.73 4.78 -3.68
CA GLY A 163 -1.62 3.60 -4.53
C GLY A 163 -2.18 2.39 -3.84
N GLY A 164 -1.84 1.20 -4.35
CA GLY A 164 -2.21 -0.08 -3.75
C GLY A 164 -1.15 -0.63 -2.79
N THR A 165 -1.26 -1.91 -2.50
CA THR A 165 -0.28 -2.68 -1.73
C THR A 165 0.71 -3.41 -2.67
N GLY A 166 1.76 -4.00 -2.12
CA GLY A 166 2.74 -4.77 -2.87
C GLY A 166 3.49 -3.93 -3.91
N SER A 167 3.56 -4.39 -5.15
CA SER A 167 4.22 -3.68 -6.25
C SER A 167 3.50 -2.39 -6.67
N GLY A 168 2.26 -2.19 -6.26
CA GLY A 168 1.48 -0.97 -6.45
C GLY A 168 1.67 0.09 -5.36
N ALA A 169 2.52 -0.17 -4.36
CA ALA A 169 2.78 0.78 -3.29
C ALA A 169 3.56 2.00 -3.78
N VAL A 170 3.25 3.16 -3.23
CA VAL A 170 3.86 4.46 -3.56
C VAL A 170 4.68 4.96 -2.38
N ASP A 171 5.89 5.48 -2.65
CA ASP A 171 6.67 6.21 -1.66
C ASP A 171 6.04 7.59 -1.42
N THR A 172 5.41 7.74 -0.26
CA THR A 172 4.65 8.94 0.09
C THR A 172 5.50 10.13 0.55
N SER A 173 6.82 9.96 0.67
CA SER A 173 7.72 10.99 1.24
C SER A 173 7.75 12.30 0.44
N ASN A 174 7.40 12.26 -0.83
CA ASN A 174 7.39 13.42 -1.73
C ASN A 174 6.05 13.61 -2.45
N CYS A 175 5.00 12.96 -1.98
CA CYS A 175 3.69 13.06 -2.60
C CYS A 175 3.02 14.41 -2.29
N VAL A 176 2.24 14.89 -3.25
CA VAL A 176 1.28 15.96 -3.00
C VAL A 176 0.14 15.38 -2.16
N SER A 177 -0.12 15.92 -0.98
CA SER A 177 -1.23 15.46 -0.17
C SER A 177 -2.59 15.80 -0.81
N LEU A 178 -3.64 15.09 -0.42
CA LEU A 178 -5.00 15.39 -0.88
C LEU A 178 -5.41 16.81 -0.52
N LEU A 179 -5.08 17.24 0.70
CA LEU A 179 -5.38 18.58 1.19
C LEU A 179 -4.60 19.66 0.41
N ASP A 180 -3.30 19.46 0.17
CA ASP A 180 -2.50 20.37 -0.67
C ASP A 180 -3.04 20.45 -2.09
N GLY A 181 -3.50 19.32 -2.62
CA GLY A 181 -4.13 19.25 -3.95
C GLY A 181 -5.41 20.09 -4.04
N ILE A 182 -6.25 20.06 -3.02
CA ILE A 182 -7.45 20.91 -2.94
C ILE A 182 -7.04 22.39 -2.80
N GLN A 183 -6.08 22.69 -1.93
CA GLN A 183 -5.59 24.06 -1.73
C GLN A 183 -4.97 24.66 -3.00
N ALA A 184 -4.32 23.85 -3.82
CA ALA A 184 -3.77 24.30 -5.12
C ALA A 184 -4.84 24.80 -6.09
N GLY A 185 -6.12 24.41 -5.92
CA GLY A 185 -7.27 24.95 -6.64
C GLY A 185 -7.70 26.37 -6.17
N GLY A 186 -7.01 26.93 -5.19
CA GLY A 186 -7.28 28.27 -4.66
C GLY A 186 -8.22 28.30 -3.44
N TYR A 187 -8.41 27.16 -2.79
CA TYR A 187 -9.24 27.03 -1.59
C TYR A 187 -8.45 27.15 -0.31
N THR A 188 -9.06 27.75 0.70
CA THR A 188 -8.61 27.70 2.09
C THR A 188 -9.37 26.60 2.81
N LEU A 189 -8.66 25.74 3.54
CA LEU A 189 -9.24 24.63 4.28
C LEU A 189 -9.35 24.97 5.77
N ASN A 190 -10.39 24.42 6.42
CA ASN A 190 -10.58 24.58 7.87
C ASN A 190 -9.49 23.84 8.64
N GLN A 191 -8.62 24.60 9.28
CA GLN A 191 -7.45 24.07 10.00
C GLN A 191 -7.86 23.31 11.26
N THR A 192 -8.94 23.70 11.94
CA THR A 192 -9.43 23.03 13.15
C THR A 192 -9.81 21.58 12.84
N LEU A 193 -10.48 21.33 11.71
CA LEU A 193 -10.80 19.98 11.28
C LEU A 193 -9.54 19.17 10.92
N ILE A 194 -8.59 19.78 10.19
CA ILE A 194 -7.33 19.13 9.84
C ILE A 194 -6.55 18.72 11.09
N ASP A 195 -6.45 19.62 12.07
CA ASP A 195 -5.75 19.37 13.32
C ASP A 195 -6.44 18.26 14.14
N MET A 196 -7.78 18.23 14.14
CA MET A 196 -8.57 17.16 14.77
C MET A 196 -8.22 15.80 14.18
N TYR A 197 -8.32 15.64 12.86
CA TYR A 197 -8.04 14.38 12.20
C TYR A 197 -6.57 13.94 12.32
N THR A 198 -5.64 14.85 12.17
CA THR A 198 -4.20 14.57 12.30
C THR A 198 -3.86 14.13 13.73
N SER A 199 -4.51 14.73 14.74
CA SER A 199 -4.29 14.37 16.15
C SER A 199 -4.96 13.06 16.54
N TYR A 200 -6.03 12.66 15.83
CA TYR A 200 -6.78 11.44 16.14
C TYR A 200 -5.98 10.18 15.82
N ALA A 201 -5.44 10.09 14.62
CA ALA A 201 -4.61 8.95 14.22
C ALA A 201 -3.55 9.38 13.20
N GLU A 202 -2.28 9.04 13.48
CA GLU A 202 -1.14 9.47 12.66
C GLU A 202 -1.03 8.69 11.33
N ALA A 203 -1.47 7.44 11.31
CA ALA A 203 -1.29 6.58 10.13
C ALA A 203 -2.39 5.52 10.02
N ARG A 204 -2.60 5.06 8.79
CA ARG A 204 -3.41 3.89 8.48
C ARG A 204 -2.73 2.62 9.02
N GLY A 205 -3.53 1.61 9.39
CA GLY A 205 -3.02 0.28 9.71
C GLY A 205 -2.19 -0.32 8.57
N GLU A 206 -1.25 -1.20 8.92
CA GLU A 206 -0.40 -1.85 7.93
C GLU A 206 -1.25 -2.71 6.97
N ALA A 207 -1.10 -2.49 5.67
CA ALA A 207 -1.66 -3.34 4.63
C ALA A 207 -0.52 -3.93 3.79
N GLY A 208 -0.34 -5.24 3.87
CA GLY A 208 0.73 -5.94 3.18
C GLY A 208 0.45 -7.42 2.98
N MET A 209 1.27 -8.10 2.20
CA MET A 209 1.09 -9.52 1.83
C MET A 209 1.06 -10.50 3.02
N SER A 210 1.53 -10.12 4.20
CA SER A 210 1.67 -11.02 5.35
C SER A 210 0.67 -10.77 6.47
N ALA A 211 0.16 -9.56 6.57
CA ALA A 211 -0.84 -9.17 7.57
C ALA A 211 -1.50 -7.88 7.10
N VAL A 212 -2.78 -7.75 7.37
CA VAL A 212 -3.54 -6.54 7.07
C VAL A 212 -4.32 -6.16 8.31
N ASP A 213 -4.17 -4.91 8.71
CA ASP A 213 -5.04 -4.25 9.66
C ASP A 213 -6.11 -3.49 8.88
N TRP A 214 -7.35 -3.97 8.95
CA TRP A 214 -8.48 -3.41 8.22
C TRP A 214 -9.17 -2.26 8.95
N THR A 215 -8.59 -1.76 10.01
CA THR A 215 -9.12 -0.60 10.76
C THR A 215 -9.26 0.60 9.83
N LEU A 216 -10.44 1.21 9.85
CA LEU A 216 -10.70 2.52 9.23
C LEU A 216 -10.73 3.55 10.36
N PRO A 217 -9.63 4.25 10.62
CA PRO A 217 -9.60 5.22 11.71
C PRO A 217 -10.47 6.42 11.33
N GLU A 218 -11.65 6.51 11.94
CA GLU A 218 -12.54 7.66 11.82
C GLU A 218 -12.97 8.07 13.23
N PRO A 219 -12.91 9.35 13.61
CA PRO A 219 -13.35 9.82 14.91
C PRO A 219 -14.80 9.48 15.19
N THR A 220 -15.08 9.08 16.43
CA THR A 220 -16.44 8.87 16.89
C THR A 220 -17.23 10.17 16.97
N ALA A 221 -18.56 10.10 17.04
CA ALA A 221 -19.46 11.25 17.01
C ALA A 221 -19.15 12.32 18.08
N ASP A 222 -18.57 11.93 19.22
CA ASP A 222 -18.21 12.83 20.31
C ASP A 222 -17.05 13.78 20.00
N TYR A 223 -16.27 13.50 18.95
CA TYR A 223 -15.25 14.43 18.44
C TYR A 223 -15.87 15.63 17.70
N TYR A 224 -17.05 15.48 17.13
CA TYR A 224 -17.78 16.53 16.41
C TYR A 224 -18.63 17.36 17.36
N THR A 225 -17.97 18.07 18.28
CA THR A 225 -18.66 18.89 19.28
C THR A 225 -19.41 20.06 18.63
N ASP A 226 -20.41 20.60 19.32
CA ASP A 226 -21.15 21.79 18.87
C ASP A 226 -20.19 22.96 18.54
N GLU A 227 -19.10 23.12 19.31
CA GLU A 227 -18.09 24.17 19.09
C GLU A 227 -17.36 23.98 17.75
N ILE A 228 -16.94 22.75 17.41
CA ILE A 228 -16.27 22.43 16.15
C ILE A 228 -17.24 22.61 14.97
N LEU A 229 -18.47 22.14 15.10
CA LEU A 229 -19.47 22.23 14.04
C LEU A 229 -19.93 23.69 13.80
N ASP A 230 -20.08 24.46 14.85
CA ASP A 230 -20.45 25.89 14.74
C ASP A 230 -19.32 26.70 14.09
N GLU A 231 -18.06 26.45 14.47
CA GLU A 231 -16.90 27.06 13.81
C GLU A 231 -16.83 26.65 12.33
N ALA A 232 -17.05 25.39 12.02
CA ALA A 232 -17.04 24.90 10.64
C ALA A 232 -18.14 25.56 9.79
N LYS A 233 -19.35 25.73 10.33
CA LYS A 233 -20.46 26.44 9.66
C LYS A 233 -20.17 27.92 9.44
N GLU A 234 -19.50 28.57 10.40
CA GLU A 234 -19.05 29.97 10.24
C GLU A 234 -17.96 30.10 9.19
N PHE A 235 -17.11 29.07 9.04
CA PHE A 235 -16.00 29.07 8.08
C PHE A 235 -16.48 28.88 6.63
N SER A 236 -17.41 27.96 6.37
CA SER A 236 -17.97 27.69 5.05
C SER A 236 -19.27 26.90 5.14
N ASP A 237 -20.18 27.15 4.20
CA ASP A 237 -21.39 26.37 3.98
C ASP A 237 -21.16 25.08 3.14
N THR A 238 -19.94 24.90 2.65
CA THR A 238 -19.55 23.79 1.77
C THR A 238 -18.66 22.81 2.50
N ALA A 239 -19.06 21.54 2.50
CA ALA A 239 -18.30 20.44 3.08
C ALA A 239 -17.84 19.45 2.01
N VAL A 240 -16.66 18.88 2.22
CA VAL A 240 -16.08 17.81 1.43
C VAL A 240 -15.85 16.61 2.34
N ILE A 241 -16.50 15.49 2.07
CA ILE A 241 -16.27 14.22 2.76
C ILE A 241 -15.28 13.39 1.96
N VAL A 242 -14.24 12.89 2.62
CA VAL A 242 -13.25 12.00 2.02
C VAL A 242 -13.33 10.62 2.63
N LEU A 243 -13.62 9.63 1.80
CA LEU A 243 -13.62 8.22 2.17
C LEU A 243 -12.53 7.49 1.40
N SER A 244 -11.83 6.53 2.01
CA SER A 244 -10.84 5.77 1.27
C SER A 244 -10.84 4.29 1.66
N ARG A 245 -10.50 3.46 0.67
CA ARG A 245 -10.31 2.02 0.85
C ARG A 245 -8.98 1.62 0.24
N ILE A 246 -8.16 0.92 1.04
CA ILE A 246 -6.90 0.37 0.56
C ILE A 246 -7.15 -1.05 0.04
N GLY A 247 -6.45 -1.41 -1.02
CA GLY A 247 -6.42 -2.76 -1.58
C GLY A 247 -5.25 -2.87 -2.54
N GLY A 248 -4.92 -4.07 -2.97
CA GLY A 248 -3.84 -4.29 -3.91
C GLY A 248 -3.32 -5.72 -3.89
N GLU A 249 -2.11 -5.89 -4.39
CA GLU A 249 -1.48 -7.19 -4.56
C GLU A 249 -1.38 -7.96 -3.24
N GLY A 250 -1.90 -9.19 -3.22
CA GLY A 250 -1.85 -10.08 -2.05
C GLY A 250 -2.76 -9.65 -0.90
N THR A 251 -3.71 -8.73 -1.15
CA THR A 251 -4.58 -8.13 -0.12
C THR A 251 -6.02 -8.17 -0.60
N ASP A 252 -6.62 -9.37 -0.56
CA ASP A 252 -8.04 -9.55 -0.86
C ASP A 252 -8.91 -8.87 0.21
N LEU A 253 -9.91 -8.14 -0.25
CA LEU A 253 -10.77 -7.35 0.64
C LEU A 253 -11.69 -8.25 1.47
N PRO A 254 -11.93 -7.92 2.73
CA PRO A 254 -12.93 -8.61 3.54
C PRO A 254 -14.31 -8.62 2.89
N THR A 255 -14.86 -9.82 2.73
CA THR A 255 -16.23 -10.02 2.22
C THR A 255 -17.26 -10.21 3.34
N ASP A 256 -16.81 -10.48 4.55
CA ASP A 256 -17.62 -10.62 5.75
C ASP A 256 -16.75 -10.48 7.00
N PHE A 257 -16.89 -9.40 7.73
CA PHE A 257 -16.15 -9.16 8.97
C PHE A 257 -16.56 -10.10 10.13
N GLY A 258 -17.68 -10.83 9.97
CA GLY A 258 -18.09 -11.90 10.86
C GLY A 258 -17.47 -13.25 10.55
N ALA A 259 -16.77 -13.40 9.41
CA ALA A 259 -16.19 -14.67 8.97
C ALA A 259 -15.16 -15.22 9.96
N LYS A 260 -15.23 -16.55 10.18
CA LYS A 260 -14.38 -17.28 11.15
C LYS A 260 -13.68 -18.45 10.47
N ASP A 261 -12.46 -18.73 10.94
CA ASP A 261 -11.71 -19.91 10.55
C ASP A 261 -12.31 -21.20 11.20
N ALA A 262 -11.72 -22.35 10.87
CA ALA A 262 -12.16 -23.63 11.40
C ALA A 262 -12.03 -23.77 12.92
N GLU A 263 -11.16 -22.97 13.52
CA GLU A 263 -10.92 -22.88 14.97
C GLU A 263 -11.86 -21.88 15.66
N GLY A 264 -12.64 -21.09 14.89
CA GLY A 264 -13.62 -20.12 15.37
C GLY A 264 -13.05 -18.72 15.62
N ASN A 265 -11.84 -18.42 15.17
CA ASN A 265 -11.26 -17.08 15.25
C ASN A 265 -11.72 -16.22 14.05
N LYS A 266 -11.87 -14.90 14.24
CA LYS A 266 -12.11 -13.99 13.14
C LYS A 266 -10.97 -14.04 12.12
N ILE A 267 -11.32 -14.13 10.82
CA ILE A 267 -10.35 -14.16 9.72
C ILE A 267 -9.77 -12.76 9.48
N TYR A 268 -10.60 -11.73 9.57
CA TYR A 268 -10.20 -10.36 9.36
C TYR A 268 -10.05 -9.64 10.70
N THR A 269 -8.96 -8.89 10.84
CA THR A 269 -8.66 -8.13 12.06
C THR A 269 -8.82 -6.64 11.80
N TYR A 270 -9.52 -5.98 12.70
CA TYR A 270 -9.66 -4.53 12.77
C TYR A 270 -9.89 -4.13 14.23
N ASN A 271 -9.65 -2.86 14.54
CA ASN A 271 -9.97 -2.27 15.83
C ASN A 271 -11.21 -1.39 15.67
N ASP A 272 -12.16 -1.50 16.59
CA ASP A 272 -13.29 -0.59 16.67
C ASP A 272 -12.81 0.80 17.12
N ASN A 273 -13.34 1.84 16.51
CA ASN A 273 -13.07 3.23 16.91
C ASN A 273 -13.87 3.61 18.16
N SER A 274 -14.95 2.91 18.44
CA SER A 274 -15.80 3.08 19.63
C SER A 274 -15.75 1.88 20.54
N SER A 275 -15.91 2.12 21.85
CA SER A 275 -16.17 1.05 22.83
C SER A 275 -17.66 0.71 22.97
N GLU A 276 -18.56 1.47 22.31
CA GLU A 276 -20.00 1.35 22.47
C GLU A 276 -20.64 0.55 21.32
N TYR A 277 -19.99 0.48 20.16
CA TYR A 277 -20.46 -0.23 18.97
C TYR A 277 -19.29 -0.77 18.16
N SER A 278 -19.53 -1.78 17.34
CA SER A 278 -18.59 -2.27 16.36
C SER A 278 -18.64 -1.43 15.07
N ASP A 279 -17.48 -1.17 14.48
CA ASP A 279 -17.41 -0.45 13.21
C ASP A 279 -17.97 -1.27 12.04
N PHE A 280 -17.87 -2.59 12.13
CA PHE A 280 -18.47 -3.50 11.17
C PHE A 280 -19.28 -4.59 11.88
N GLU A 281 -20.47 -4.84 11.40
CA GLU A 281 -21.31 -5.95 11.84
C GLU A 281 -20.94 -7.26 11.12
N ASP A 282 -21.36 -8.39 11.69
CA ASP A 282 -21.25 -9.69 11.02
C ASP A 282 -22.06 -9.66 9.72
N GLY A 283 -21.43 -10.04 8.61
CA GLY A 283 -22.01 -9.98 7.25
C GLY A 283 -21.66 -8.72 6.46
N GLN A 284 -21.14 -7.66 7.09
CA GLN A 284 -20.65 -6.48 6.38
C GLN A 284 -19.31 -6.74 5.70
N HIS A 285 -19.12 -6.13 4.55
CA HIS A 285 -17.87 -6.18 3.80
C HIS A 285 -17.13 -4.82 3.80
N TYR A 286 -15.87 -4.82 3.44
CA TYR A 286 -14.99 -3.65 3.55
C TYR A 286 -15.38 -2.45 2.65
N LEU A 287 -16.18 -2.67 1.60
CA LEU A 287 -16.58 -1.63 0.65
C LEU A 287 -17.88 -0.90 1.05
N GLU A 288 -18.49 -1.28 2.17
CA GLU A 288 -19.56 -0.52 2.82
C GLU A 288 -18.98 0.58 3.72
N LEU A 289 -19.82 1.49 4.20
CA LEU A 289 -19.42 2.42 5.26
C LEU A 289 -19.27 1.67 6.58
N SER A 290 -18.20 1.96 7.34
CA SER A 290 -18.17 1.60 8.75
C SER A 290 -19.22 2.39 9.53
N GLN A 291 -19.59 1.91 10.72
CA GLN A 291 -20.56 2.63 11.55
C GLN A 291 -20.08 4.04 11.91
N THR A 292 -18.77 4.19 12.18
CA THR A 292 -18.18 5.50 12.49
C THR A 292 -18.16 6.43 11.27
N GLU A 293 -17.83 5.93 10.07
CA GLU A 293 -17.95 6.71 8.83
C GLU A 293 -19.41 7.13 8.57
N LYS A 294 -20.36 6.23 8.81
CA LYS A 294 -21.79 6.57 8.66
C LYS A 294 -22.21 7.70 9.61
N ASN A 295 -21.79 7.61 10.88
CA ASN A 295 -22.08 8.67 11.85
C ASN A 295 -21.47 10.02 11.40
N MET A 296 -20.27 10.03 10.85
CA MET A 296 -19.66 11.25 10.28
C MET A 296 -20.47 11.79 9.11
N VAL A 297 -20.93 10.93 8.18
CA VAL A 297 -21.77 11.34 7.05
C VAL A 297 -23.09 11.93 7.54
N ASP A 298 -23.77 11.29 8.52
CA ASP A 298 -24.99 11.77 9.14
C ASP A 298 -24.77 13.19 9.70
N ILE A 299 -23.74 13.38 10.53
CA ILE A 299 -23.39 14.66 11.15
C ILE A 299 -23.13 15.74 10.10
N VAL A 300 -22.35 15.44 9.07
CA VAL A 300 -22.02 16.42 8.03
C VAL A 300 -23.26 16.81 7.24
N CYS A 301 -24.08 15.85 6.82
CA CYS A 301 -25.29 16.11 6.04
C CYS A 301 -26.41 16.78 6.86
N GLU A 302 -26.40 16.66 8.18
CA GLU A 302 -27.30 17.41 9.07
C GLU A 302 -26.88 18.87 9.27
N ASN A 303 -25.61 19.20 9.06
CA ASN A 303 -25.07 20.52 9.36
C ASN A 303 -24.68 21.36 8.12
N PHE A 304 -24.61 20.76 6.93
CA PHE A 304 -24.17 21.43 5.69
C PHE A 304 -25.15 21.14 4.54
N ASP A 305 -25.51 22.20 3.80
CA ASP A 305 -26.43 22.10 2.65
C ASP A 305 -25.70 21.74 1.33
N HIS A 306 -24.37 21.92 1.27
CA HIS A 306 -23.56 21.67 0.10
C HIS A 306 -22.45 20.68 0.42
N VAL A 307 -22.66 19.41 0.08
CA VAL A 307 -21.74 18.33 0.39
C VAL A 307 -21.20 17.68 -0.89
N ILE A 308 -19.88 17.53 -0.95
CA ILE A 308 -19.16 16.83 -2.01
C ILE A 308 -18.51 15.60 -1.38
N VAL A 309 -18.65 14.44 -2.00
CA VAL A 309 -17.98 13.21 -1.55
C VAL A 309 -16.85 12.85 -2.49
N ILE A 310 -15.66 12.62 -1.95
CA ILE A 310 -14.49 12.11 -2.66
C ILE A 310 -14.25 10.68 -2.21
N CYS A 311 -14.45 9.72 -3.13
CA CYS A 311 -14.14 8.31 -2.94
C CYS A 311 -12.73 8.02 -3.42
N ASN A 312 -11.78 7.97 -2.50
CA ASN A 312 -10.39 7.62 -2.75
C ASN A 312 -10.18 6.11 -2.60
N SER A 313 -10.64 5.36 -3.58
CA SER A 313 -10.57 3.91 -3.62
C SER A 313 -10.36 3.42 -5.05
N SER A 314 -9.49 2.42 -5.22
CA SER A 314 -9.33 1.72 -6.49
C SER A 314 -10.37 0.60 -6.69
N ASN A 315 -11.18 0.33 -5.67
CA ASN A 315 -12.25 -0.65 -5.71
C ASN A 315 -13.61 0.05 -5.71
N ALA A 316 -14.60 -0.58 -6.33
CA ALA A 316 -15.95 -0.05 -6.41
C ALA A 316 -16.63 -0.15 -5.03
N MET A 317 -16.66 0.97 -4.29
CA MET A 317 -17.41 1.08 -3.03
C MET A 317 -18.91 1.04 -3.29
N GLU A 318 -19.67 0.55 -2.34
CA GLU A 318 -21.12 0.75 -2.34
C GLU A 318 -21.45 2.22 -2.07
N LEU A 319 -22.13 2.86 -3.00
CA LEU A 319 -22.49 4.28 -2.94
C LEU A 319 -24.01 4.51 -2.97
N GLY A 320 -24.81 3.47 -2.81
CA GLY A 320 -26.26 3.58 -2.80
C GLY A 320 -26.78 4.53 -1.70
N TRP A 321 -26.09 4.58 -0.58
CA TRP A 321 -26.39 5.46 0.54
C TRP A 321 -26.36 6.96 0.19
N VAL A 322 -25.62 7.35 -0.85
CA VAL A 322 -25.56 8.76 -1.31
C VAL A 322 -26.94 9.32 -1.69
N GLU A 323 -27.85 8.47 -2.12
CA GLU A 323 -29.20 8.89 -2.51
C GLU A 323 -30.11 9.19 -1.30
N ASP A 324 -29.73 8.74 -0.10
CA ASP A 324 -30.47 8.99 1.13
C ASP A 324 -30.17 10.38 1.73
N TYR A 325 -29.14 11.10 1.20
CA TYR A 325 -28.71 12.41 1.70
C TYR A 325 -28.88 13.50 0.63
N GLU A 326 -29.91 14.34 0.78
CA GLU A 326 -30.19 15.47 -0.12
C GLU A 326 -29.00 16.46 -0.25
N PRO A 327 -28.24 16.78 0.83
CA PRO A 327 -27.10 17.70 0.73
C PRO A 327 -25.96 17.23 -0.15
N ILE A 328 -25.83 15.93 -0.43
CA ILE A 328 -24.76 15.40 -1.27
C ILE A 328 -25.05 15.69 -2.74
N GLY A 329 -24.55 16.84 -3.22
CA GLY A 329 -24.72 17.30 -4.59
C GLY A 329 -23.76 16.68 -5.58
N SER A 330 -22.56 16.27 -5.14
CA SER A 330 -21.55 15.71 -6.05
C SER A 330 -20.75 14.58 -5.41
N VAL A 331 -20.40 13.59 -6.24
CA VAL A 331 -19.55 12.45 -5.85
C VAL A 331 -18.46 12.25 -6.90
N ILE A 332 -17.21 12.26 -6.46
CA ILE A 332 -16.02 12.06 -7.29
C ILE A 332 -15.34 10.75 -6.90
N SER A 333 -15.11 9.86 -7.86
CA SER A 333 -14.20 8.74 -7.71
C SER A 333 -12.79 9.19 -8.09
N CYS A 334 -11.89 9.15 -7.12
CA CYS A 334 -10.48 9.47 -7.26
C CYS A 334 -9.65 8.31 -6.71
N PRO A 335 -9.28 7.33 -7.54
CA PRO A 335 -8.46 6.20 -7.11
C PRO A 335 -7.07 6.66 -6.68
N GLY A 336 -6.18 5.74 -6.32
CA GLY A 336 -4.81 6.06 -5.92
C GLY A 336 -4.11 6.95 -6.94
N ALA A 337 -3.77 8.17 -6.52
CA ALA A 337 -3.35 9.24 -7.42
C ALA A 337 -1.84 9.29 -7.68
N GLY A 338 -1.05 8.38 -7.09
CA GLY A 338 0.41 8.41 -7.21
C GLY A 338 1.04 9.62 -6.53
N GLU A 339 2.23 10.01 -6.98
CA GLU A 339 3.01 11.07 -6.31
C GLU A 339 2.35 12.45 -6.36
N THR A 340 1.75 12.84 -7.49
CA THR A 340 1.27 14.22 -7.69
C THR A 340 -0.17 14.34 -8.17
N GLY A 341 -0.87 13.22 -8.37
CA GLY A 341 -2.20 13.24 -8.98
C GLY A 341 -3.26 13.98 -8.14
N PHE A 342 -3.14 14.03 -6.82
CA PHE A 342 -4.07 14.82 -6.00
C PHE A 342 -4.04 16.32 -6.32
N ALA A 343 -2.97 16.83 -6.95
CA ALA A 343 -2.96 18.21 -7.45
C ALA A 343 -4.06 18.52 -8.48
N ALA A 344 -4.68 17.50 -9.07
CA ALA A 344 -5.82 17.66 -9.96
C ALA A 344 -7.14 17.97 -9.23
N LEU A 345 -7.28 17.58 -7.95
CA LEU A 345 -8.56 17.70 -7.22
C LEU A 345 -9.05 19.15 -7.13
N GLY A 346 -8.18 20.06 -6.72
CA GLY A 346 -8.56 21.48 -6.65
C GLY A 346 -8.96 22.04 -8.01
N LYS A 347 -8.33 21.58 -9.09
CA LYS A 347 -8.67 21.96 -10.48
C LYS A 347 -10.00 21.36 -10.95
N ILE A 348 -10.36 20.19 -10.44
CA ILE A 348 -11.69 19.59 -10.68
C ILE A 348 -12.76 20.39 -9.95
N LEU A 349 -12.52 20.72 -8.68
CA LEU A 349 -13.47 21.47 -7.87
C LEU A 349 -13.75 22.86 -8.43
N ASN A 350 -12.74 23.57 -8.96
CA ASN A 350 -12.89 24.92 -9.54
C ASN A 350 -13.25 24.93 -11.04
N GLY A 351 -13.30 23.77 -11.69
CA GLY A 351 -13.68 23.62 -13.09
C GLY A 351 -12.56 23.90 -14.11
N GLU A 352 -11.31 24.07 -13.68
CA GLU A 352 -10.16 24.13 -14.61
C GLU A 352 -9.95 22.79 -15.32
N VAL A 353 -10.23 21.68 -14.64
CA VAL A 353 -10.18 20.32 -15.18
C VAL A 353 -11.58 19.73 -15.14
N ASN A 354 -12.04 19.22 -16.27
CA ASN A 354 -13.29 18.49 -16.37
C ASN A 354 -12.97 16.98 -16.34
N PRO A 355 -13.28 16.25 -15.27
CA PRO A 355 -13.00 14.83 -15.17
C PRO A 355 -13.73 14.08 -16.28
N SER A 356 -12.99 13.27 -17.04
CA SER A 356 -13.49 12.55 -18.22
C SER A 356 -13.38 11.03 -18.08
N GLY A 357 -12.91 10.57 -16.93
CA GLY A 357 -12.75 9.16 -16.60
C GLY A 357 -14.06 8.38 -16.70
N LYS A 358 -13.93 7.08 -16.92
CA LYS A 358 -15.04 6.12 -16.91
C LYS A 358 -14.69 4.97 -15.98
N LEU A 359 -15.68 4.52 -15.25
CA LEU A 359 -15.52 3.36 -14.37
C LEU A 359 -15.23 2.11 -15.20
N ALA A 360 -14.31 1.28 -14.70
CA ALA A 360 -14.04 -0.04 -15.24
C ALA A 360 -15.16 -1.04 -14.89
N ASP A 361 -15.83 -0.82 -13.75
CA ASP A 361 -16.90 -1.64 -13.24
C ASP A 361 -18.17 -0.82 -13.00
N THR A 362 -19.32 -1.51 -12.86
CA THR A 362 -20.55 -0.88 -12.40
C THR A 362 -20.52 -0.78 -10.87
N TYR A 363 -20.69 0.43 -10.35
CA TYR A 363 -20.95 0.62 -8.92
C TYR A 363 -22.39 0.24 -8.64
N VAL A 364 -22.56 -0.72 -7.76
CA VAL A 364 -23.87 -1.29 -7.44
C VAL A 364 -24.34 -0.82 -6.06
N TYR A 365 -25.64 -0.88 -5.83
CA TYR A 365 -26.24 -0.55 -4.55
C TYR A 365 -25.99 -1.60 -3.46
N ASP A 366 -25.80 -2.85 -3.88
CA ASP A 366 -25.58 -4.01 -3.02
C ASP A 366 -24.66 -4.99 -3.74
N LEU A 367 -23.41 -5.06 -3.30
CA LEU A 367 -22.39 -5.98 -3.87
C LEU A 367 -22.76 -7.42 -3.61
N THR A 368 -23.41 -7.75 -2.50
CA THR A 368 -23.81 -9.12 -2.14
C THR A 368 -24.82 -9.71 -3.12
N ALA A 369 -25.56 -8.86 -3.84
CA ALA A 369 -26.47 -9.28 -4.89
C ALA A 369 -25.79 -9.62 -6.22
N THR A 370 -24.47 -9.39 -6.35
CA THR A 370 -23.73 -9.60 -7.61
C THR A 370 -23.16 -11.00 -7.71
N PRO A 371 -23.16 -11.61 -8.91
CA PRO A 371 -22.50 -12.91 -9.12
C PRO A 371 -20.98 -12.87 -8.81
N ALA A 372 -20.31 -11.74 -9.07
CA ALA A 372 -18.89 -11.59 -8.81
C ALA A 372 -18.56 -11.73 -7.32
N PHE A 373 -19.34 -11.08 -6.46
CA PHE A 373 -19.18 -11.17 -5.01
C PHE A 373 -19.46 -12.60 -4.51
N ASN A 374 -20.57 -13.20 -4.95
CA ASN A 374 -21.00 -14.52 -4.48
C ASN A 374 -20.04 -15.67 -4.94
N ASN A 375 -19.30 -15.47 -6.02
CA ASN A 375 -18.33 -16.45 -6.52
C ASN A 375 -16.88 -16.12 -6.12
N PHE A 376 -16.66 -15.05 -5.38
CA PHE A 376 -15.32 -14.66 -4.93
C PHE A 376 -14.76 -15.72 -3.97
N GLY A 377 -13.55 -16.19 -4.26
CA GLY A 377 -12.91 -17.24 -3.46
C GLY A 377 -13.38 -18.68 -3.79
N ASP A 378 -14.35 -18.86 -4.67
CA ASP A 378 -14.71 -20.19 -5.18
C ASP A 378 -13.82 -20.56 -6.38
N PHE A 379 -12.82 -21.40 -6.12
CA PHE A 379 -11.84 -21.86 -7.10
C PHE A 379 -12.08 -23.34 -7.51
N THR A 380 -13.25 -23.92 -7.24
CA THR A 380 -13.59 -25.32 -7.55
C THR A 380 -14.19 -25.51 -8.94
#